data_094fd19e026d394a3f576905663a8129
#
_entry.id   094fd19e026d394a3f576905663a8129
#
_cell.length_a   1.000
_cell.length_b   1.000
_cell.length_c   1.000
_cell.angle_alpha   90.00
_cell.angle_beta   90.00
_cell.angle_gamma   90.00
#
_symmetry.space_group_name_H-M   'P 1'
#
loop_
_entity.id
_entity.type
_entity.pdbx_description
1 polymer ?
#
loop_
_entity_poly.entity_id
_entity_poly.type
_entity_poly.pdbx_seq_one_letter_code
_entity_poly.pdbx_strand_id
1 'polypeptide(L)'
;MCIRDSYKAAVEAHGIKVTTVNAHEDGKADYSSEVATLASAGGDAVAVIGYLDQGGKGIIQASLDSGAFDRFILSDGMIGQSLVDAFGKDLRKSFGSMPGSTGKGAGVFAGVAKAAGIDSSGPYTGESYDAAALIVLAMQAGNSADRASIAKNVMDVANGPGTKIYPGELKKGLDLLAKGKKVDYEGATGVTFTSVGEAEGSFLEQEVKGGKFKTKKQR
;
A
#
# COMPACT_ATOMS: atom_id res chain seq x y z
N MET A 1 -10.99 -3.43 11.90
CA MET A 1 -10.30 -2.22 12.40
C MET A 1 -10.46 -1.14 11.35
N CYS A 2 -10.73 0.10 11.74
CA CYS A 2 -10.87 1.21 10.79
C CYS A 2 -9.52 1.92 10.64
N ILE A 3 -9.00 2.04 9.42
CA ILE A 3 -7.71 2.73 9.13
C ILE A 3 -7.70 4.13 9.75
N ARG A 4 -8.79 4.88 9.62
CA ARG A 4 -8.97 6.21 10.22
C ARG A 4 -8.70 6.21 11.71
N ASP A 5 -9.27 5.27 12.45
CA ASP A 5 -9.19 5.25 13.92
C ASP A 5 -7.78 4.85 14.38
N SER A 6 -7.16 3.90 13.68
CA SER A 6 -5.76 3.51 13.93
C SER A 6 -4.80 4.64 13.60
N TYR A 7 -5.00 5.36 12.49
CA TYR A 7 -4.21 6.53 12.13
C TYR A 7 -4.32 7.62 13.20
N LYS A 8 -5.57 7.97 13.61
CA LYS A 8 -5.80 8.96 14.66
C LYS A 8 -5.06 8.59 15.95
N ALA A 9 -5.23 7.36 16.43
CA ALA A 9 -4.57 6.90 17.66
C ALA A 9 -3.03 6.97 17.54
N ALA A 10 -2.48 6.59 16.39
CA ALA A 10 -1.04 6.62 16.15
C ALA A 10 -0.47 8.04 16.17
N VAL A 11 -1.09 9.00 15.48
CA VAL A 11 -0.58 10.38 15.45
C VAL A 11 -0.74 11.06 16.80
N GLU A 12 -1.83 10.82 17.53
CA GLU A 12 -2.05 11.35 18.88
C GLU A 12 -1.03 10.79 19.88
N ALA A 13 -0.65 9.52 19.77
CA ALA A 13 0.42 8.93 20.57
C ALA A 13 1.80 9.60 20.35
N HIS A 14 1.98 10.25 19.22
CA HIS A 14 3.19 11.04 18.90
C HIS A 14 3.01 12.55 19.13
N GLY A 15 1.97 12.97 19.87
CA GLY A 15 1.75 14.36 20.26
C GLY A 15 1.13 15.23 19.17
N ILE A 16 0.65 14.66 18.08
CA ILE A 16 -0.07 15.40 17.03
C ILE A 16 -1.54 15.50 17.44
N LYS A 17 -2.07 16.73 17.47
CA LYS A 17 -3.48 16.97 17.81
C LYS A 17 -4.35 16.75 16.57
N VAL A 18 -5.31 15.84 16.66
CA VAL A 18 -6.39 15.70 15.69
C VAL A 18 -7.54 16.64 16.10
N THR A 19 -7.76 17.70 15.32
CA THR A 19 -8.75 18.75 15.64
C THR A 19 -10.17 18.30 15.37
N THR A 20 -10.37 17.55 14.28
CA THR A 20 -11.66 16.96 13.90
C THR A 20 -11.47 15.76 12.95
N VAL A 21 -12.53 14.99 12.79
CA VAL A 21 -12.63 13.92 11.79
C VAL A 21 -13.96 14.09 11.09
N ASN A 22 -13.93 14.18 9.76
CA ASN A 22 -15.12 14.27 8.93
C ASN A 22 -15.16 13.12 7.92
N ALA A 23 -16.30 12.48 7.79
CA ALA A 23 -16.53 11.49 6.74
C ALA A 23 -17.03 12.19 5.47
N HIS A 24 -16.74 11.60 4.33
CA HIS A 24 -17.26 12.05 3.05
C HIS A 24 -17.93 10.90 2.32
N GLU A 25 -18.85 11.23 1.42
CA GLU A 25 -19.45 10.27 0.50
C GLU A 25 -18.58 10.19 -0.76
N ASP A 26 -18.45 8.97 -1.28
CA ASP A 26 -17.73 8.72 -2.52
C ASP A 26 -18.48 9.31 -3.71
N GLY A 27 -17.74 9.87 -4.67
CA GLY A 27 -18.30 10.32 -5.94
C GLY A 27 -19.20 11.56 -5.89
N LYS A 28 -19.18 12.35 -4.81
CA LYS A 28 -19.84 13.67 -4.77
C LYS A 28 -19.24 14.60 -5.82
N ALA A 29 -20.07 15.47 -6.37
CA ALA A 29 -19.63 16.52 -7.29
C ALA A 29 -18.90 17.68 -6.60
N ASP A 30 -19.17 17.92 -5.31
CA ASP A 30 -18.62 19.03 -4.53
C ASP A 30 -18.36 18.62 -3.08
N TYR A 31 -17.19 19.00 -2.56
CA TYR A 31 -16.73 18.73 -1.19
C TYR A 31 -16.50 19.99 -0.36
N SER A 32 -17.03 21.13 -0.81
CA SER A 32 -16.85 22.43 -0.12
C SER A 32 -17.39 22.43 1.31
N SER A 33 -18.48 21.70 1.57
CA SER A 33 -19.09 21.59 2.90
C SER A 33 -18.21 20.79 3.88
N GLU A 34 -17.61 19.71 3.40
CA GLU A 34 -16.67 18.92 4.19
C GLU A 34 -15.41 19.73 4.52
N VAL A 35 -14.88 20.43 3.52
CA VAL A 35 -13.68 21.28 3.71
C VAL A 35 -13.99 22.45 4.62
N ALA A 36 -15.16 23.10 4.53
CA ALA A 36 -15.58 24.16 5.44
C ALA A 36 -15.65 23.67 6.90
N THR A 37 -16.14 22.45 7.11
CA THR A 37 -16.16 21.82 8.44
C THR A 37 -14.75 21.62 9.00
N LEU A 38 -13.83 21.11 8.16
CA LEU A 38 -12.42 20.93 8.53
C LEU A 38 -11.75 22.29 8.84
N ALA A 39 -11.96 23.29 7.99
CA ALA A 39 -11.40 24.63 8.15
C ALA A 39 -11.88 25.29 9.45
N SER A 40 -13.15 25.14 9.82
CA SER A 40 -13.72 25.67 11.06
C SER A 40 -13.09 25.05 12.31
N ALA A 41 -12.65 23.80 12.24
CA ALA A 41 -11.96 23.13 13.33
C ALA A 41 -10.47 23.52 13.41
N GLY A 42 -9.92 24.12 12.35
CA GLY A 42 -8.53 24.52 12.24
C GLY A 42 -7.57 23.33 12.10
N GLY A 43 -6.30 23.65 11.90
CA GLY A 43 -5.22 22.67 11.76
C GLY A 43 -4.23 23.08 10.68
N ASP A 44 -3.06 22.42 10.68
CA ASP A 44 -1.95 22.75 9.75
C ASP A 44 -1.95 21.85 8.51
N ALA A 45 -2.70 20.76 8.51
CA ALA A 45 -2.75 19.78 7.43
C ALA A 45 -4.04 18.96 7.47
N VAL A 46 -4.42 18.41 6.33
CA VAL A 46 -5.52 17.44 6.22
C VAL A 46 -4.95 16.07 5.88
N ALA A 47 -5.29 15.05 6.69
CA ALA A 47 -5.07 13.66 6.34
C ALA A 47 -6.24 13.18 5.47
N VAL A 48 -5.96 12.84 4.20
CA VAL A 48 -6.94 12.32 3.25
C VAL A 48 -6.81 10.80 3.22
N ILE A 49 -7.74 10.13 3.89
CA ILE A 49 -7.82 8.66 3.97
C ILE A 49 -8.96 8.22 3.06
N GLY A 50 -8.64 7.86 1.83
CA GLY A 50 -9.60 7.52 0.80
C GLY A 50 -8.92 7.13 -0.50
N TYR A 51 -9.68 7.24 -1.59
CA TYR A 51 -9.21 6.91 -2.93
C TYR A 51 -9.29 8.12 -3.86
N LEU A 52 -8.36 8.17 -4.83
CA LEU A 52 -8.21 9.28 -5.79
C LEU A 52 -9.52 9.68 -6.43
N ASP A 53 -10.23 8.72 -7.02
CA ASP A 53 -11.41 8.96 -7.86
C ASP A 53 -12.73 8.77 -7.09
N GLN A 54 -12.66 8.49 -5.78
CA GLN A 54 -13.82 8.35 -4.89
C GLN A 54 -13.93 9.52 -3.89
N GLY A 55 -13.52 10.71 -4.33
CA GLY A 55 -13.63 11.94 -3.53
C GLY A 55 -12.31 12.56 -3.10
N GLY A 56 -11.23 11.80 -3.06
CA GLY A 56 -9.94 12.30 -2.58
C GLY A 56 -9.43 13.51 -3.36
N LYS A 57 -9.50 13.49 -4.70
CA LYS A 57 -9.13 14.65 -5.54
C LYS A 57 -10.06 15.85 -5.28
N GLY A 58 -11.37 15.61 -5.12
CA GLY A 58 -12.34 16.66 -4.87
C GLY A 58 -12.09 17.38 -3.54
N ILE A 59 -11.72 16.66 -2.49
CA ILE A 59 -11.36 17.23 -1.19
C ILE A 59 -10.11 18.10 -1.31
N ILE A 60 -9.09 17.64 -2.03
CA ILE A 60 -7.87 18.42 -2.26
C ILE A 60 -8.19 19.67 -3.09
N GLN A 61 -8.97 19.55 -4.16
CA GLN A 61 -9.39 20.69 -4.98
C GLN A 61 -10.14 21.73 -4.15
N ALA A 62 -11.17 21.33 -3.41
CA ALA A 62 -11.94 22.26 -2.56
C ALA A 62 -11.08 22.92 -1.48
N SER A 63 -10.10 22.20 -0.94
CA SER A 63 -9.15 22.76 0.04
C SER A 63 -8.25 23.83 -0.56
N LEU A 64 -7.74 23.60 -1.76
CA LEU A 64 -6.90 24.55 -2.50
C LEU A 64 -7.71 25.77 -2.97
N ASP A 65 -8.89 25.55 -3.53
CA ASP A 65 -9.75 26.62 -4.04
C ASP A 65 -10.22 27.59 -2.93
N SER A 66 -10.55 27.03 -1.76
CA SER A 66 -10.90 27.84 -0.58
C SER A 66 -9.71 28.47 0.12
N GLY A 67 -8.49 28.02 -0.17
CA GLY A 67 -7.28 28.41 0.56
C GLY A 67 -7.22 27.89 2.00
N ALA A 68 -8.10 26.96 2.37
CA ALA A 68 -8.19 26.44 3.72
C ALA A 68 -6.97 25.59 4.11
N PHE A 69 -6.51 24.76 3.18
CA PHE A 69 -5.34 23.88 3.40
C PHE A 69 -4.51 23.75 2.14
N ASP A 70 -3.18 23.69 2.31
CA ASP A 70 -2.19 23.47 1.25
C ASP A 70 -1.19 22.35 1.59
N ARG A 71 -1.45 21.62 2.67
CA ARG A 71 -0.65 20.48 3.11
C ARG A 71 -1.54 19.29 3.33
N PHE A 72 -1.22 18.18 2.63
CA PHE A 72 -1.99 16.94 2.68
C PHE A 72 -1.11 15.78 3.12
N ILE A 73 -1.67 14.94 3.99
CA ILE A 73 -1.10 13.65 4.36
C ILE A 73 -1.95 12.59 3.65
N LEU A 74 -1.33 11.86 2.74
CA LEU A 74 -2.02 11.02 1.78
C LEU A 74 -1.93 9.55 2.20
N SER A 75 -3.08 8.88 2.28
CA SER A 75 -3.11 7.42 2.37
C SER A 75 -2.64 6.78 1.05
N ASP A 76 -2.40 5.50 1.08
CA ASP A 76 -1.99 4.68 -0.06
C ASP A 76 -2.94 4.79 -1.26
N GLY A 77 -4.27 4.78 -1.02
CA GLY A 77 -5.28 4.98 -2.05
C GLY A 77 -5.25 6.36 -2.73
N MET A 78 -4.48 7.30 -2.17
CA MET A 78 -4.24 8.64 -2.74
C MET A 78 -2.92 8.75 -3.51
N ILE A 79 -2.10 7.69 -3.54
CA ILE A 79 -0.82 7.70 -4.25
C ILE A 79 -1.03 7.25 -5.69
N GLY A 80 -0.95 8.19 -6.62
CA GLY A 80 -1.09 7.90 -8.05
C GLY A 80 -0.71 9.09 -8.91
N GLN A 81 -0.21 8.83 -10.12
CA GLN A 81 0.26 9.88 -11.04
C GLN A 81 -0.85 10.87 -11.38
N SER A 82 -2.10 10.41 -11.48
CA SER A 82 -3.23 11.28 -11.78
C SER A 82 -3.50 12.38 -10.73
N LEU A 83 -3.06 12.19 -9.48
CA LEU A 83 -3.09 13.25 -8.47
C LEU A 83 -2.05 14.32 -8.77
N VAL A 84 -0.84 13.90 -9.12
CA VAL A 84 0.25 14.82 -9.47
C VAL A 84 -0.05 15.55 -10.77
N ASP A 85 -0.65 14.89 -11.75
CA ASP A 85 -1.07 15.51 -13.01
C ASP A 85 -2.14 16.59 -12.79
N ALA A 86 -3.05 16.38 -11.82
CA ALA A 86 -4.09 17.36 -11.49
C ALA A 86 -3.56 18.57 -10.71
N PHE A 87 -2.72 18.35 -9.70
CA PHE A 87 -2.36 19.41 -8.73
C PHE A 87 -0.88 19.80 -8.74
N GLY A 88 -0.02 19.02 -9.34
CA GLY A 88 1.38 19.37 -9.62
C GLY A 88 2.14 19.96 -8.43
N LYS A 89 2.50 21.25 -8.58
CA LYS A 89 3.28 22.00 -7.58
C LYS A 89 2.55 22.24 -6.25
N ASP A 90 1.23 22.19 -6.23
CA ASP A 90 0.45 22.48 -5.03
C ASP A 90 0.52 21.35 -4.01
N LEU A 91 1.00 20.18 -4.44
CA LEU A 91 1.30 19.04 -3.55
C LEU A 91 2.71 19.05 -2.93
N ARG A 92 3.53 20.09 -3.16
CA ARG A 92 4.95 20.09 -2.70
C ARG A 92 5.13 20.03 -1.18
N LYS A 93 4.11 20.44 -0.42
CA LYS A 93 4.12 20.35 1.04
C LYS A 93 3.51 19.05 1.56
N SER A 94 3.01 18.22 0.63
CA SER A 94 2.29 17.00 0.94
C SER A 94 3.23 15.80 0.90
N PHE A 95 2.88 14.79 1.67
CA PHE A 95 3.55 13.49 1.66
C PHE A 95 2.52 12.39 1.89
N GLY A 96 2.90 11.16 1.59
CA GLY A 96 2.04 10.02 1.84
C GLY A 96 2.85 8.77 2.13
N SER A 97 2.16 7.68 2.37
CA SER A 97 2.75 6.38 2.54
C SER A 97 1.95 5.33 1.79
N MET A 98 2.66 4.34 1.27
CA MET A 98 2.07 3.18 0.63
C MET A 98 2.84 1.92 1.03
N PRO A 99 2.21 0.75 1.05
CA PRO A 99 2.93 -0.51 1.17
C PRO A 99 3.98 -0.64 0.08
N GLY A 100 5.08 -1.31 0.37
CA GLY A 100 6.12 -1.59 -0.62
C GLY A 100 7.49 -1.80 -0.01
N SER A 101 8.39 -2.32 -0.81
CA SER A 101 9.77 -2.66 -0.41
C SER A 101 10.78 -2.13 -1.42
N THR A 102 11.97 -1.83 -0.94
CA THR A 102 13.17 -1.54 -1.76
C THR A 102 14.18 -2.68 -1.71
N GLY A 103 13.82 -3.83 -1.13
CA GLY A 103 14.66 -5.00 -0.97
C GLY A 103 14.98 -5.72 -2.28
N LYS A 104 15.76 -6.80 -2.17
CA LYS A 104 16.17 -7.62 -3.33
C LYS A 104 14.97 -8.11 -4.13
N GLY A 105 13.91 -8.56 -3.45
CA GLY A 105 12.69 -9.06 -4.10
C GLY A 105 12.04 -8.02 -5.00
N ALA A 106 11.92 -6.78 -4.53
CA ALA A 106 11.36 -5.67 -5.30
C ALA A 106 12.17 -5.39 -6.58
N GLY A 107 13.51 -5.42 -6.49
CA GLY A 107 14.37 -5.24 -7.66
C GLY A 107 14.21 -6.37 -8.69
N VAL A 108 14.10 -7.62 -8.25
CA VAL A 108 13.85 -8.76 -9.14
C VAL A 108 12.46 -8.67 -9.76
N PHE A 109 11.45 -8.31 -8.95
CA PHE A 109 10.06 -8.14 -9.43
C PHE A 109 9.95 -7.07 -10.51
N ALA A 110 10.64 -5.94 -10.36
CA ALA A 110 10.64 -4.89 -11.38
C ALA A 110 11.09 -5.41 -12.76
N GLY A 111 12.08 -6.31 -12.79
CA GLY A 111 12.50 -6.98 -14.02
C GLY A 111 11.44 -7.93 -14.60
N VAL A 112 10.79 -8.72 -13.74
CA VAL A 112 9.71 -9.65 -14.14
C VAL A 112 8.51 -8.88 -14.69
N ALA A 113 8.07 -7.85 -13.99
CA ALA A 113 6.94 -6.99 -14.38
C ALA A 113 7.23 -6.29 -15.72
N LYS A 114 8.42 -5.72 -15.88
CA LYS A 114 8.84 -5.09 -17.14
C LYS A 114 8.81 -6.06 -18.32
N ALA A 115 9.27 -7.29 -18.13
CA ALA A 115 9.23 -8.32 -19.16
C ALA A 115 7.79 -8.71 -19.56
N ALA A 116 6.84 -8.56 -18.64
CA ALA A 116 5.40 -8.78 -18.85
C ALA A 116 4.66 -7.52 -19.35
N GLY A 117 5.33 -6.38 -19.52
CA GLY A 117 4.69 -5.11 -19.91
C GLY A 117 3.88 -4.44 -18.79
N ILE A 118 4.16 -4.78 -17.54
CA ILE A 118 3.45 -4.28 -16.35
C ILE A 118 4.30 -3.20 -15.67
N ASP A 119 3.68 -2.09 -15.28
CA ASP A 119 4.30 -1.08 -14.43
C ASP A 119 4.35 -1.57 -12.98
N SER A 120 5.55 -1.84 -12.48
CA SER A 120 5.79 -2.30 -11.11
C SER A 120 5.75 -1.18 -10.05
N SER A 121 5.63 0.08 -10.46
CA SER A 121 5.65 1.23 -9.54
C SER A 121 4.29 1.57 -8.93
N GLY A 122 3.21 0.98 -9.45
CA GLY A 122 1.87 1.17 -8.94
C GLY A 122 1.69 0.55 -7.55
N PRO A 123 0.80 1.13 -6.71
CA PRO A 123 0.48 0.56 -5.41
C PRO A 123 -0.05 -0.87 -5.57
N TYR A 124 0.32 -1.73 -4.62
CA TYR A 124 -0.10 -3.15 -4.52
C TYR A 124 0.32 -4.07 -5.67
N THR A 125 1.14 -3.63 -6.62
CA THR A 125 1.56 -4.49 -7.75
C THR A 125 2.40 -5.67 -7.28
N GLY A 126 3.37 -5.42 -6.38
CA GLY A 126 4.20 -6.47 -5.76
C GLY A 126 3.40 -7.38 -4.85
N GLU A 127 2.54 -6.80 -4.02
CA GLU A 127 1.68 -7.50 -3.07
C GLU A 127 0.69 -8.44 -3.79
N SER A 128 0.12 -8.00 -4.91
CA SER A 128 -0.77 -8.84 -5.74
C SER A 128 -0.05 -10.02 -6.35
N TYR A 129 1.19 -9.81 -6.83
CA TYR A 129 2.03 -10.88 -7.32
C TYR A 129 2.34 -11.90 -6.22
N ASP A 130 2.73 -11.43 -5.04
CA ASP A 130 3.06 -12.29 -3.89
C ASP A 130 1.85 -13.06 -3.39
N ALA A 131 0.68 -12.42 -3.32
CA ALA A 131 -0.55 -13.09 -2.91
C ALA A 131 -0.90 -14.27 -3.84
N ALA A 132 -0.80 -14.07 -5.16
CA ALA A 132 -1.04 -15.14 -6.13
C ALA A 132 0.00 -16.27 -6.01
N ALA A 133 1.28 -15.93 -5.86
CA ALA A 133 2.36 -16.90 -5.71
C ALA A 133 2.22 -17.73 -4.43
N LEU A 134 1.90 -17.10 -3.30
CA LEU A 134 1.68 -17.78 -2.03
C LEU A 134 0.53 -18.78 -2.08
N ILE A 135 -0.60 -18.40 -2.70
CA ILE A 135 -1.74 -19.31 -2.89
C ILE A 135 -1.31 -20.54 -3.69
N VAL A 136 -0.63 -20.36 -4.81
CA VAL A 136 -0.19 -21.46 -5.67
C VAL A 136 0.83 -22.37 -4.98
N LEU A 137 1.78 -21.80 -4.24
CA LEU A 137 2.74 -22.57 -3.44
C LEU A 137 2.05 -23.34 -2.30
N ALA A 138 1.09 -22.73 -1.62
CA ALA A 138 0.33 -23.39 -0.57
C ALA A 138 -0.54 -24.54 -1.09
N MET A 139 -1.15 -24.39 -2.28
CA MET A 139 -1.85 -25.47 -2.98
C MET A 139 -0.91 -26.65 -3.26
N GLN A 140 0.29 -26.39 -3.76
CA GLN A 140 1.28 -27.43 -4.03
C GLN A 140 1.77 -28.09 -2.75
N ALA A 141 2.02 -27.32 -1.69
CA ALA A 141 2.45 -27.86 -0.39
C ALA A 141 1.40 -28.79 0.22
N GLY A 142 0.12 -28.44 0.10
CA GLY A 142 -1.00 -29.26 0.59
C GLY A 142 -1.52 -30.29 -0.42
N ASN A 143 -0.99 -30.33 -1.64
CA ASN A 143 -1.49 -31.12 -2.75
C ASN A 143 -3.03 -31.01 -2.93
N SER A 144 -3.58 -29.81 -2.72
CA SER A 144 -5.02 -29.54 -2.75
C SER A 144 -5.30 -28.07 -3.03
N ALA A 145 -6.37 -27.79 -3.78
CA ALA A 145 -6.91 -26.45 -4.00
C ALA A 145 -8.00 -26.04 -3.00
N ASP A 146 -8.27 -26.87 -2.00
CA ASP A 146 -9.27 -26.56 -0.98
C ASP A 146 -8.81 -25.42 -0.09
N ARG A 147 -9.75 -24.53 0.26
CA ARG A 147 -9.48 -23.35 1.10
C ARG A 147 -8.83 -23.71 2.44
N ALA A 148 -9.31 -24.78 3.08
CA ALA A 148 -8.74 -25.22 4.36
C ALA A 148 -7.29 -25.70 4.21
N SER A 149 -6.94 -26.37 3.09
CA SER A 149 -5.59 -26.78 2.78
C SER A 149 -4.68 -25.59 2.51
N ILE A 150 -5.14 -24.62 1.73
CA ILE A 150 -4.38 -23.39 1.45
C ILE A 150 -4.11 -22.63 2.76
N ALA A 151 -5.14 -22.39 3.57
CA ALA A 151 -5.02 -21.69 4.86
C ALA A 151 -4.02 -22.37 5.81
N LYS A 152 -3.99 -23.71 5.82
CA LYS A 152 -3.06 -24.49 6.63
C LYS A 152 -1.60 -24.36 6.19
N ASN A 153 -1.34 -24.23 4.89
CA ASN A 153 0.01 -24.29 4.33
C ASN A 153 0.61 -22.92 3.98
N VAL A 154 -0.21 -21.86 3.86
CA VAL A 154 0.27 -20.54 3.40
C VAL A 154 1.33 -19.94 4.32
N MET A 155 1.17 -20.09 5.63
CA MET A 155 2.13 -19.61 6.62
C MET A 155 3.46 -20.32 6.51
N ASP A 156 3.45 -21.63 6.32
CA ASP A 156 4.68 -22.44 6.22
C ASP A 156 5.47 -22.11 4.95
N VAL A 157 4.81 -21.81 3.83
CA VAL A 157 5.51 -21.45 2.59
C VAL A 157 5.99 -19.99 2.60
N ALA A 158 5.32 -19.12 3.36
CA ALA A 158 5.72 -17.71 3.49
C ALA A 158 6.85 -17.50 4.49
N ASN A 159 6.78 -18.17 5.65
CA ASN A 159 7.66 -17.89 6.79
C ASN A 159 8.86 -18.84 6.88
N GLY A 160 8.98 -19.78 5.96
CA GLY A 160 10.09 -20.74 6.02
C GLY A 160 10.02 -21.68 7.25
N PRO A 161 11.14 -22.31 7.63
CA PRO A 161 12.43 -22.25 6.95
C PRO A 161 12.45 -23.09 5.66
N GLY A 162 13.23 -22.66 4.67
CA GLY A 162 13.34 -23.39 3.41
C GLY A 162 14.26 -22.74 2.38
N THR A 163 14.16 -23.21 1.15
CA THR A 163 14.86 -22.59 0.02
C THR A 163 14.15 -21.28 -0.34
N LYS A 164 14.90 -20.18 -0.38
CA LYS A 164 14.36 -18.87 -0.76
C LYS A 164 13.87 -18.85 -2.20
N ILE A 165 12.66 -18.34 -2.39
CA ILE A 165 11.97 -18.20 -3.67
C ILE A 165 11.68 -16.73 -3.94
N TYR A 166 12.24 -16.19 -5.01
CA TYR A 166 12.07 -14.82 -5.47
C TYR A 166 11.10 -14.74 -6.66
N PRO A 167 10.65 -13.53 -7.04
CA PRO A 167 9.83 -13.34 -8.23
C PRO A 167 10.46 -13.98 -9.48
N GLY A 168 9.63 -14.63 -10.30
CA GLY A 168 10.10 -15.41 -11.45
C GLY A 168 10.57 -16.83 -11.14
N GLU A 169 10.77 -17.21 -9.88
CA GLU A 169 11.22 -18.54 -9.46
C GLU A 169 10.05 -19.46 -9.01
N LEU A 170 8.79 -19.13 -9.32
CA LEU A 170 7.63 -19.89 -8.84
C LEU A 170 7.72 -21.37 -9.23
N LYS A 171 8.15 -21.68 -10.46
CA LYS A 171 8.35 -23.06 -10.91
C LYS A 171 9.34 -23.82 -10.04
N LYS A 172 10.45 -23.19 -9.66
CA LYS A 172 11.45 -23.79 -8.74
C LYS A 172 10.81 -24.11 -7.37
N GLY A 173 9.99 -23.20 -6.84
CA GLY A 173 9.25 -23.43 -5.60
C GLY A 173 8.31 -24.63 -5.68
N LEU A 174 7.52 -24.71 -6.75
CA LEU A 174 6.62 -25.84 -7.02
C LEU A 174 7.37 -27.18 -7.12
N ASP A 175 8.46 -27.22 -7.87
CA ASP A 175 9.29 -28.43 -8.05
C ASP A 175 9.91 -28.90 -6.73
N LEU A 176 10.28 -28.00 -5.84
CA LEU A 176 10.80 -28.31 -4.51
C LEU A 176 9.71 -28.91 -3.62
N LEU A 177 8.55 -28.25 -3.56
CA LEU A 177 7.40 -28.71 -2.77
C LEU A 177 6.88 -30.07 -3.25
N ALA A 178 6.83 -30.31 -4.57
CA ALA A 178 6.49 -31.62 -5.14
C ALA A 178 7.44 -32.74 -4.71
N LYS A 179 8.68 -32.42 -4.34
CA LYS A 179 9.68 -33.36 -3.80
C LYS A 179 9.69 -33.40 -2.26
N GLY A 180 8.68 -32.82 -1.61
CA GLY A 180 8.59 -32.77 -0.13
C GLY A 180 9.63 -31.85 0.53
N LYS A 181 10.27 -30.95 -0.23
CA LYS A 181 11.23 -29.98 0.31
C LYS A 181 10.50 -28.70 0.74
N LYS A 182 11.05 -28.03 1.75
CA LYS A 182 10.50 -26.75 2.23
C LYS A 182 11.02 -25.57 1.41
N VAL A 183 10.16 -24.57 1.29
CA VAL A 183 10.48 -23.27 0.69
C VAL A 183 10.31 -22.14 1.70
N ASP A 184 10.88 -20.99 1.39
CA ASP A 184 10.80 -19.72 2.10
C ASP A 184 10.52 -18.66 1.04
N TYR A 185 9.26 -18.23 0.92
CA TYR A 185 8.87 -17.31 -0.14
C TYR A 185 9.18 -15.86 0.24
N GLU A 186 10.23 -15.32 -0.36
CA GLU A 186 10.62 -13.92 -0.20
C GLU A 186 9.77 -12.95 -1.04
N GLY A 187 9.38 -13.39 -2.23
CA GLY A 187 8.55 -12.60 -3.13
C GLY A 187 9.11 -11.24 -3.53
N ALA A 188 8.21 -10.38 -3.97
CA ALA A 188 8.49 -8.98 -4.32
C ALA A 188 8.62 -8.10 -3.08
N THR A 189 7.84 -8.40 -2.02
CA THR A 189 7.68 -7.55 -0.85
C THR A 189 8.50 -8.00 0.36
N GLY A 190 9.06 -9.21 0.34
CA GLY A 190 9.69 -9.81 1.51
C GLY A 190 8.66 -10.24 2.55
N VAL A 191 7.55 -10.80 2.07
CA VAL A 191 6.38 -11.10 2.90
C VAL A 191 6.69 -12.11 4.00
N THR A 192 6.32 -11.74 5.22
CA THR A 192 6.31 -12.61 6.41
C THR A 192 4.97 -12.41 7.10
N PHE A 193 4.36 -13.48 7.56
CA PHE A 193 3.10 -13.39 8.31
C PHE A 193 3.33 -13.46 9.81
N THR A 194 2.57 -12.66 10.55
CA THR A 194 2.45 -12.79 12.00
C THR A 194 1.68 -14.06 12.36
N SER A 195 1.70 -14.45 13.63
CA SER A 195 0.95 -15.63 14.13
C SER A 195 -0.56 -15.54 13.91
N VAL A 196 -1.11 -14.35 13.71
CA VAL A 196 -2.53 -14.11 13.43
C VAL A 196 -2.84 -13.98 11.92
N GLY A 197 -1.83 -14.17 11.06
CA GLY A 197 -1.99 -14.15 9.60
C GLY A 197 -1.99 -12.76 8.97
N GLU A 198 -1.53 -11.74 9.68
CA GLU A 198 -1.28 -10.41 9.11
C GLU A 198 0.12 -10.36 8.49
N ALA A 199 0.22 -9.79 7.28
CA ALA A 199 1.53 -9.59 6.67
C ALA A 199 2.30 -8.50 7.41
N GLU A 200 3.50 -8.82 7.88
CA GLU A 200 4.48 -7.81 8.25
C GLU A 200 4.95 -7.12 6.98
N GLY A 201 5.02 -5.80 6.99
CA GLY A 201 5.33 -5.05 5.79
C GLY A 201 6.20 -3.84 6.04
N SER A 202 6.85 -3.41 4.98
CA SER A 202 7.49 -2.12 4.90
C SER A 202 6.57 -1.12 4.23
N PHE A 203 6.77 0.15 4.57
CA PHE A 203 6.05 1.26 3.95
C PHE A 203 7.04 2.21 3.28
N LEU A 204 6.65 2.72 2.12
CA LEU A 204 7.40 3.72 1.38
C LEU A 204 6.81 5.10 1.67
N GLU A 205 7.61 5.96 2.30
CA GLU A 205 7.29 7.38 2.43
C GLU A 205 7.43 8.05 1.06
N GLN A 206 6.35 8.65 0.57
CA GLN A 206 6.26 9.28 -0.75
C GLN A 206 6.23 10.80 -0.63
N GLU A 207 7.00 11.49 -1.48
CA GLU A 207 6.93 12.93 -1.67
C GLU A 207 6.70 13.28 -3.14
N VAL A 208 6.07 14.43 -3.42
CA VAL A 208 5.91 14.92 -4.79
C VAL A 208 7.12 15.76 -5.19
N LYS A 209 7.88 15.30 -6.17
CA LYS A 209 9.09 15.99 -6.66
C LYS A 209 9.30 15.78 -8.17
N GLY A 210 9.45 16.88 -8.89
CA GLY A 210 9.68 16.83 -10.33
C GLY A 210 8.52 16.23 -11.13
N GLY A 211 7.25 16.50 -10.69
CA GLY A 211 6.06 16.04 -11.38
C GLY A 211 5.74 14.55 -11.17
N LYS A 212 6.29 13.92 -10.14
CA LYS A 212 6.05 12.50 -9.82
C LYS A 212 6.08 12.27 -8.31
N PHE A 213 5.43 11.20 -7.85
CA PHE A 213 5.73 10.63 -6.55
C PHE A 213 7.12 10.00 -6.56
N LYS A 214 7.88 10.24 -5.51
CA LYS A 214 9.20 9.64 -5.29
C LYS A 214 9.29 9.09 -3.89
N THR A 215 9.81 7.89 -3.77
CA THR A 215 10.14 7.30 -2.49
C THR A 215 11.27 8.10 -1.84
N LYS A 216 11.00 8.64 -0.67
CA LYS A 216 11.97 9.35 0.16
C LYS A 216 12.68 8.40 1.12
N LYS A 217 11.93 7.46 1.69
CA LYS A 217 12.42 6.51 2.68
C LYS A 217 11.53 5.27 2.73
N GLN A 218 12.12 4.13 3.03
CA GLN A 218 11.41 2.94 3.50
C GLN A 218 11.36 2.96 5.04
N ARG A 219 10.22 2.62 5.59
CA ARG A 219 9.96 2.54 7.03
C ARG A 219 9.63 1.11 7.42
#